data_836a8c4eb9f9bdf41dae9c3dc9ec0162
#
_entry.id   836a8c4eb9f9bdf41dae9c3dc9ec0162
#
_cell.length_a   1.000
_cell.length_b   1.000
_cell.length_c   1.000
_cell.angle_alpha   90.00
_cell.angle_beta   90.00
_cell.angle_gamma   90.00
#
_symmetry.space_group_name_H-M   'P 1'
#
loop_
_entity.id
_entity.type
_entity.pdbx_description
1 polymer ?
#
loop_
_entity_poly.entity_id
_entity_poly.type
_entity_poly.pdbx_seq_one_letter_code
_entity_poly.pdbx_strand_id
1 'polypeptide(L)'
;MAEPAWKTLSAKSWEPGRGVLEELEEERSVLQRWVEGPGGELELLELPLTPELFLDPELDDKMSQGEWHDITGGEISGVLRSYFKSQPGRVRVFHELKHLFEPGLPAPSPDVSVVHGLRDPTPLDSLDVQKEGVRPSLVLEVVSPLSARVRQTDLEKKVALYQSAGIPEYLIVDTSTRKRAARRYTLLGYRLDAAGRYQPIAPDAQGRLLSETTGVLFQIGPEGDRVLLFEAATGRRLLNLDEQEDRANREAEKAAREAEARKAAEAEAAREAEGRKTAEAELARLRAEIERLRGD
;
A
#
# COMPACT_ATOMS: atom_id res chain seq x y z
N MET A 1 7.17 36.74 13.50
CA MET A 1 6.88 35.56 12.66
C MET A 1 5.50 35.09 13.07
N ALA A 2 4.59 34.91 12.12
CA ALA A 2 3.25 34.39 12.44
C ALA A 2 3.38 32.92 12.89
N GLU A 3 2.66 32.56 13.95
CA GLU A 3 2.61 31.16 14.38
C GLU A 3 2.05 30.29 13.24
N PRO A 4 2.60 29.08 13.02
CA PRO A 4 2.12 28.19 11.97
C PRO A 4 0.65 27.80 12.22
N ALA A 5 -0.11 27.69 11.14
CA ALA A 5 -1.58 27.48 11.17
C ALA A 5 -2.04 26.26 11.99
N TRP A 6 -1.20 25.25 12.15
CA TRP A 6 -1.50 24.06 12.97
C TRP A 6 -1.55 24.34 14.48
N LYS A 7 -0.84 25.42 14.97
CA LYS A 7 -0.91 25.81 16.38
C LYS A 7 -2.21 26.52 16.76
N THR A 8 -2.89 27.13 15.80
CA THR A 8 -4.16 27.82 16.01
C THR A 8 -5.38 26.88 16.04
N LEU A 9 -5.24 25.63 15.61
CA LEU A 9 -6.32 24.63 15.63
C LEU A 9 -6.55 23.99 17.02
N SER A 10 -5.75 24.31 18.00
CA SER A 10 -5.79 23.67 19.34
C SER A 10 -6.92 24.16 20.26
N ALA A 11 -7.70 25.17 19.89
CA ALA A 11 -8.56 25.90 20.82
C ALA A 11 -10.06 25.76 20.58
N LYS A 12 -10.54 24.67 19.97
CA LYS A 12 -11.96 24.35 20.13
C LYS A 12 -12.14 23.50 21.38
N SER A 13 -12.73 24.13 22.38
CA SER A 13 -13.11 23.59 23.68
C SER A 13 -13.67 22.19 23.58
N TRP A 14 -12.95 21.25 24.19
CA TRP A 14 -13.46 19.93 24.53
C TRP A 14 -14.57 20.07 25.57
N GLU A 15 -15.78 19.63 25.27
CA GLU A 15 -16.86 19.52 26.24
C GLU A 15 -16.91 18.10 26.82
N PRO A 16 -17.03 17.96 28.16
CA PRO A 16 -17.03 16.66 28.82
C PRO A 16 -18.40 15.98 28.63
N GLY A 17 -18.46 15.07 27.65
CA GLY A 17 -19.63 14.21 27.40
C GLY A 17 -19.23 12.80 27.01
N ARG A 18 -17.97 12.44 27.19
CA ARG A 18 -17.42 11.12 26.86
C ARG A 18 -17.83 10.06 27.87
N GLY A 19 -18.29 8.92 27.38
CA GLY A 19 -18.51 7.76 28.23
C GLY A 19 -17.19 7.19 28.77
N VAL A 20 -17.23 6.63 29.97
CA VAL A 20 -16.09 5.99 30.68
C VAL A 20 -15.27 5.03 29.81
N LEU A 21 -15.87 4.44 28.78
CA LEU A 21 -15.18 3.55 27.84
C LEU A 21 -14.23 4.29 26.88
N GLU A 22 -14.51 5.53 26.52
CA GLU A 22 -13.63 6.34 25.65
C GLU A 22 -12.40 6.84 26.43
N GLU A 23 -12.57 7.20 27.71
CA GLU A 23 -11.45 7.57 28.59
C GLU A 23 -10.52 6.38 28.83
N LEU A 24 -11.05 5.16 29.06
CA LEU A 24 -10.26 3.96 29.24
C LEU A 24 -9.50 3.51 27.98
N GLU A 25 -10.01 3.84 26.79
CA GLU A 25 -9.32 3.53 25.52
C GLU A 25 -8.26 4.58 25.19
N GLU A 26 -8.43 5.84 25.59
CA GLU A 26 -7.40 6.88 25.47
C GLU A 26 -6.20 6.61 26.40
N GLU A 27 -6.43 6.05 27.59
CA GLU A 27 -5.36 5.64 28.50
C GLU A 27 -4.50 4.46 27.95
N ARG A 28 -5.00 3.72 26.95
CA ARG A 28 -4.28 2.60 26.34
C ARG A 28 -3.41 2.99 25.13
N SER A 29 -3.58 4.19 24.61
CA SER A 29 -2.73 4.70 23.53
C SER A 29 -1.43 5.22 24.15
N VAL A 30 -0.40 4.42 24.08
CA VAL A 30 0.92 4.76 24.65
C VAL A 30 1.96 4.87 23.54
N LEU A 31 2.92 5.75 23.77
CA LEU A 31 4.16 5.86 23.03
C LEU A 31 5.25 5.25 23.89
N GLN A 32 6.04 4.37 23.34
CA GLN A 32 7.20 3.77 24.01
C GLN A 32 8.47 4.45 23.53
N ARG A 33 9.28 4.92 24.46
CA ARG A 33 10.54 5.63 24.23
C ARG A 33 11.66 5.05 25.06
N TRP A 34 12.78 4.76 24.42
CA TRP A 34 14.00 4.41 25.12
C TRP A 34 14.71 5.67 25.62
N VAL A 35 15.03 5.71 26.91
CA VAL A 35 15.79 6.80 27.52
C VAL A 35 17.01 6.25 28.22
N GLU A 36 18.11 7.04 28.24
CA GLU A 36 19.31 6.70 28.97
C GLU A 36 19.15 7.13 30.44
N GLY A 37 19.18 6.16 31.34
CA GLY A 37 19.13 6.39 32.78
C GLY A 37 20.45 6.97 33.32
N PRO A 38 20.47 7.40 34.59
CA PRO A 38 21.63 8.06 35.21
C PRO A 38 22.92 7.24 35.22
N GLY A 39 22.82 5.91 35.06
CA GLY A 39 23.96 4.98 35.02
C GLY A 39 24.39 4.56 33.63
N GLY A 40 23.73 5.09 32.57
CA GLY A 40 23.97 4.72 31.16
C GLY A 40 23.18 3.48 30.72
N GLU A 41 22.30 2.96 31.57
CA GLU A 41 21.35 1.90 31.20
C GLU A 41 20.21 2.48 30.36
N LEU A 42 19.70 1.70 29.40
CA LEU A 42 18.52 2.05 28.61
C LEU A 42 17.24 1.59 29.33
N GLU A 43 16.37 2.52 29.59
CA GLU A 43 15.05 2.28 30.17
C GLU A 43 13.95 2.55 29.15
N LEU A 44 12.94 1.68 29.09
CA LEU A 44 11.76 1.86 28.26
C LEU A 44 10.70 2.62 29.02
N LEU A 45 10.42 3.85 28.62
CA LEU A 45 9.31 4.64 29.15
C LEU A 45 8.05 4.43 28.32
N GLU A 46 6.92 4.31 29.00
CA GLU A 46 5.58 4.38 28.37
C GLU A 46 4.99 5.75 28.70
N LEU A 47 4.74 6.53 27.66
CA LEU A 47 4.18 7.87 27.74
C LEU A 47 2.76 7.86 27.17
N PRO A 48 1.81 8.58 27.78
CA PRO A 48 0.50 8.78 27.17
C PRO A 48 0.66 9.42 25.78
N LEU A 49 0.05 8.83 24.75
CA LEU A 49 0.11 9.38 23.42
C LEU A 49 -0.71 10.66 23.32
N THR A 50 -0.02 11.79 23.26
CA THR A 50 -0.64 13.11 23.06
C THR A 50 -0.64 13.47 21.58
N PRO A 51 -1.53 14.40 21.14
CA PRO A 51 -1.50 14.90 19.76
C PRO A 51 -0.17 15.51 19.36
N GLU A 52 0.55 16.12 20.27
CA GLU A 52 1.86 16.71 20.04
C GLU A 52 2.92 15.64 19.79
N LEU A 53 2.98 14.61 20.63
CA LEU A 53 3.88 13.45 20.45
C LEU A 53 3.54 12.66 19.18
N PHE A 54 2.27 12.58 18.83
CA PHE A 54 1.82 11.91 17.61
C PHE A 54 2.22 12.67 16.33
N LEU A 55 2.24 14.01 16.39
CA LEU A 55 2.64 14.85 15.26
C LEU A 55 4.16 14.96 15.10
N ASP A 56 4.91 14.84 16.19
CA ASP A 56 6.36 15.01 16.19
C ASP A 56 7.03 13.95 17.09
N PRO A 57 6.96 12.66 16.71
CA PRO A 57 7.62 11.58 17.45
C PRO A 57 9.14 11.69 17.31
N GLU A 58 9.89 11.21 18.29
CA GLU A 58 11.33 11.01 18.16
C GLU A 58 11.64 9.80 17.25
N LEU A 59 12.90 9.69 16.78
CA LEU A 59 13.28 8.62 15.83
C LEU A 59 13.05 7.21 16.38
N ASP A 60 13.25 7.04 17.68
CA ASP A 60 13.14 5.74 18.36
C ASP A 60 11.77 5.53 19.04
N ASP A 61 10.85 6.46 18.87
CA ASP A 61 9.51 6.33 19.42
C ASP A 61 8.72 5.21 18.74
N LYS A 62 8.15 4.33 19.54
CA LYS A 62 7.24 3.27 19.06
C LYS A 62 5.83 3.56 19.56
N MET A 63 4.93 3.75 18.64
CA MET A 63 3.51 3.87 18.92
C MET A 63 2.85 2.51 18.81
N SER A 64 2.00 2.17 19.80
CA SER A 64 1.20 0.95 19.72
C SER A 64 0.11 1.13 18.67
N GLN A 65 0.33 0.62 17.48
CA GLN A 65 -0.65 0.63 16.40
C GLN A 65 -1.35 -0.72 16.34
N GLY A 66 -2.61 -0.73 15.94
CA GLY A 66 -3.32 -2.00 15.78
C GLY A 66 -2.84 -2.74 14.52
N GLU A 67 -2.81 -4.08 14.57
CA GLU A 67 -2.42 -4.97 13.47
C GLU A 67 -3.00 -4.55 12.10
N TRP A 68 -4.26 -4.10 12.06
CA TRP A 68 -4.93 -3.65 10.83
C TRP A 68 -4.35 -2.36 10.23
N HIS A 69 -3.87 -1.47 11.08
CA HIS A 69 -3.22 -0.25 10.65
C HIS A 69 -1.91 -0.61 9.93
N ASP A 70 -1.09 -1.42 10.56
CA ASP A 70 0.19 -1.89 10.02
C ASP A 70 -0.01 -2.69 8.71
N ILE A 71 -0.94 -3.65 8.69
CA ILE A 71 -1.28 -4.39 7.47
C ILE A 71 -1.70 -3.45 6.34
N THR A 72 -2.61 -2.50 6.62
CA THR A 72 -3.14 -1.62 5.57
C THR A 72 -2.06 -0.70 5.00
N GLY A 73 -1.27 -0.05 5.85
CA GLY A 73 -0.13 0.78 5.43
C GLY A 73 0.92 -0.02 4.68
N GLY A 74 1.26 -1.20 5.21
CA GLY A 74 2.20 -2.14 4.62
C GLY A 74 1.78 -2.63 3.23
N GLU A 75 0.51 -3.03 3.06
CA GLU A 75 -0.03 -3.45 1.76
C GLU A 75 0.02 -2.32 0.73
N ILE A 76 -0.48 -1.12 1.08
CA ILE A 76 -0.47 0.04 0.18
C ILE A 76 0.95 0.39 -0.23
N SER A 77 1.88 0.48 0.74
CA SER A 77 3.29 0.78 0.46
C SER A 77 3.95 -0.28 -0.41
N GLY A 78 3.66 -1.57 -0.17
CA GLY A 78 4.16 -2.70 -0.95
C GLY A 78 3.70 -2.67 -2.41
N VAL A 79 2.40 -2.43 -2.63
CA VAL A 79 1.83 -2.30 -3.97
C VAL A 79 2.45 -1.13 -4.72
N LEU A 80 2.57 0.05 -4.09
CA LEU A 80 3.19 1.22 -4.69
C LEU A 80 4.68 1.01 -5.00
N ARG A 81 5.44 0.36 -4.11
CA ARG A 81 6.85 -0.02 -4.36
C ARG A 81 6.97 -0.92 -5.58
N SER A 82 6.13 -1.95 -5.67
CA SER A 82 6.12 -2.87 -6.82
C SER A 82 5.77 -2.15 -8.12
N TYR A 83 4.77 -1.29 -8.09
CA TYR A 83 4.35 -0.48 -9.23
C TYR A 83 5.48 0.42 -9.74
N PHE A 84 6.07 1.23 -8.86
CA PHE A 84 7.13 2.17 -9.26
C PHE A 84 8.46 1.52 -9.61
N LYS A 85 8.73 0.29 -9.14
CA LYS A 85 9.91 -0.47 -9.55
C LYS A 85 9.91 -0.76 -11.06
N SER A 86 8.73 -0.88 -11.66
CA SER A 86 8.56 -1.14 -13.10
C SER A 86 8.41 0.14 -13.94
N GLN A 87 8.33 1.32 -13.31
CA GLN A 87 8.13 2.59 -14.01
C GLN A 87 9.46 3.31 -14.25
N PRO A 88 9.56 4.09 -15.36
CA PRO A 88 10.71 4.95 -15.56
C PRO A 88 10.72 6.09 -14.53
N GLY A 89 11.89 6.38 -14.00
CA GLY A 89 12.07 7.48 -13.04
C GLY A 89 12.55 6.98 -11.68
N ARG A 90 12.94 7.95 -10.84
CA ARG A 90 13.40 7.69 -9.48
C ARG A 90 12.27 7.99 -8.52
N VAL A 91 11.51 6.97 -8.17
CA VAL A 91 10.44 7.07 -7.19
C VAL A 91 10.75 6.15 -6.02
N ARG A 92 10.67 6.68 -4.82
CA ARG A 92 10.79 5.90 -3.58
C ARG A 92 9.47 5.97 -2.81
N VAL A 93 9.09 4.84 -2.26
CA VAL A 93 7.92 4.72 -1.39
C VAL A 93 8.42 4.34 -0.01
N PHE A 94 8.09 5.16 0.97
CA PHE A 94 8.42 4.92 2.37
C PHE A 94 7.20 4.48 3.15
N HIS A 95 7.43 3.72 4.18
CA HIS A 95 6.46 3.28 5.18
C HIS A 95 7.03 3.68 6.53
N GLU A 96 6.28 4.49 7.29
CA GLU A 96 6.62 4.95 8.65
C GLU A 96 8.00 5.66 8.76
N LEU A 97 8.46 6.30 7.69
CA LEU A 97 9.69 7.06 7.73
C LEU A 97 9.45 8.47 8.26
N LYS A 98 10.25 8.91 9.23
CA LYS A 98 10.20 10.29 9.75
C LYS A 98 10.54 11.31 8.66
N HIS A 99 9.73 12.37 8.56
CA HIS A 99 9.90 13.46 7.58
C HIS A 99 10.24 14.77 8.31
N LEU A 100 11.40 15.31 8.02
CA LEU A 100 11.85 16.61 8.50
C LEU A 100 11.50 17.66 7.46
N PHE A 101 10.50 18.48 7.77
CA PHE A 101 10.07 19.58 6.92
C PHE A 101 10.87 20.86 7.23
N GLU A 102 10.30 22.03 6.94
CA GLU A 102 10.91 23.32 7.27
C GLU A 102 10.97 23.53 8.79
N PRO A 103 11.98 24.25 9.32
CA PRO A 103 12.09 24.55 10.74
C PRO A 103 10.81 25.17 11.30
N GLY A 104 10.35 24.63 12.42
CA GLY A 104 9.13 25.07 13.10
C GLY A 104 7.87 24.31 12.71
N LEU A 105 7.95 23.39 11.75
CA LEU A 105 6.91 22.39 11.53
C LEU A 105 7.24 21.10 12.30
N PRO A 106 6.23 20.37 12.80
CA PRO A 106 6.41 19.01 13.30
C PRO A 106 6.99 18.06 12.25
N ALA A 107 7.66 17.02 12.72
CA ALA A 107 8.32 16.02 11.89
C ALA A 107 7.61 14.65 12.02
N PRO A 108 6.48 14.44 11.37
CA PRO A 108 5.71 13.21 11.48
C PRO A 108 6.38 12.03 10.79
N SER A 109 5.93 10.83 11.14
CA SER A 109 6.23 9.60 10.41
C SER A 109 4.95 9.13 9.70
N PRO A 110 4.70 9.56 8.45
CA PRO A 110 3.50 9.15 7.73
C PRO A 110 3.50 7.64 7.43
N ASP A 111 2.32 7.02 7.46
CA ASP A 111 2.20 5.58 7.19
C ASP A 111 2.70 5.23 5.80
N VAL A 112 2.38 6.04 4.78
CA VAL A 112 2.93 5.87 3.44
C VAL A 112 3.30 7.23 2.85
N SER A 113 4.45 7.33 2.23
CA SER A 113 4.81 8.48 1.42
C SER A 113 5.47 8.10 0.09
N VAL A 114 5.20 8.87 -0.94
CA VAL A 114 5.78 8.71 -2.28
C VAL A 114 6.64 9.93 -2.60
N VAL A 115 7.89 9.68 -2.93
CA VAL A 115 8.89 10.73 -3.20
C VAL A 115 9.48 10.54 -4.59
N HIS A 116 9.32 11.53 -5.43
CA HIS A 116 9.91 11.57 -6.76
C HIS A 116 11.24 12.32 -6.76
N GLY A 117 12.19 11.88 -7.58
CA GLY A 117 13.43 12.61 -7.84
C GLY A 117 14.51 12.48 -6.76
N LEU A 118 14.33 11.65 -5.74
CA LEU A 118 15.36 11.39 -4.74
C LEU A 118 16.58 10.75 -5.39
N ARG A 119 17.75 11.40 -5.26
CA ARG A 119 18.96 11.07 -6.04
C ARG A 119 19.74 9.92 -5.42
N ASP A 120 19.86 9.93 -4.10
CA ASP A 120 20.62 8.93 -3.35
C ASP A 120 19.76 7.66 -3.16
N PRO A 121 20.22 6.48 -3.62
CA PRO A 121 19.53 5.21 -3.38
C PRO A 121 19.75 4.67 -1.97
N THR A 122 20.66 5.24 -1.19
CA THR A 122 21.01 4.77 0.18
C THR A 122 19.78 4.78 1.08
N PRO A 123 19.60 3.78 1.95
CA PRO A 123 18.59 3.81 3.00
C PRO A 123 18.68 5.09 3.83
N LEU A 124 17.54 5.64 4.20
CA LEU A 124 17.42 6.86 5.01
C LEU A 124 16.84 6.51 6.38
N ASP A 125 17.38 7.11 7.42
CA ASP A 125 16.80 7.08 8.77
C ASP A 125 15.65 8.09 8.89
N SER A 126 15.72 9.19 8.14
CA SER A 126 14.66 10.19 7.98
C SER A 126 14.75 10.87 6.63
N LEU A 127 13.65 11.41 6.13
CA LEU A 127 13.62 12.26 4.94
C LEU A 127 13.74 13.73 5.35
N ASP A 128 14.92 14.31 5.21
CA ASP A 128 15.13 15.74 5.35
C ASP A 128 14.84 16.44 4.02
N VAL A 129 13.67 17.10 3.94
CA VAL A 129 13.16 17.73 2.72
C VAL A 129 14.10 18.85 2.23
N GLN A 130 14.72 19.59 3.15
CA GLN A 130 15.64 20.68 2.77
C GLN A 130 16.98 20.14 2.26
N LYS A 131 17.54 19.15 2.94
CA LYS A 131 18.79 18.49 2.56
C LYS A 131 18.68 17.77 1.21
N GLU A 132 17.61 17.01 1.04
CA GLU A 132 17.40 16.24 -0.17
C GLU A 132 16.92 17.10 -1.36
N GLY A 133 16.36 18.28 -1.09
CA GLY A 133 15.80 19.19 -2.08
C GLY A 133 14.53 18.67 -2.75
N VAL A 134 13.92 17.64 -2.19
CA VAL A 134 12.67 17.02 -2.65
C VAL A 134 11.74 16.78 -1.49
N ARG A 135 10.44 16.80 -1.75
CA ARG A 135 9.39 16.48 -0.76
C ARG A 135 8.49 15.38 -1.27
N PRO A 136 7.75 14.70 -0.39
CA PRO A 136 6.74 13.76 -0.81
C PRO A 136 5.75 14.42 -1.77
N SER A 137 5.42 13.72 -2.85
CA SER A 137 4.35 14.13 -3.76
C SER A 137 2.98 13.65 -3.29
N LEU A 138 2.97 12.55 -2.54
CA LEU A 138 1.81 11.97 -1.88
C LEU A 138 2.20 11.54 -0.48
N VAL A 139 1.36 11.87 0.50
CA VAL A 139 1.35 11.30 1.84
C VAL A 139 0.01 10.61 2.06
N LEU A 140 0.01 9.45 2.70
CA LEU A 140 -1.19 8.73 3.08
C LEU A 140 -1.10 8.30 4.54
N GLU A 141 -2.20 8.48 5.26
CA GLU A 141 -2.38 8.04 6.65
C GLU A 141 -3.53 7.04 6.75
N VAL A 142 -3.33 6.04 7.57
CA VAL A 142 -4.36 5.06 7.94
C VAL A 142 -4.84 5.39 9.34
N VAL A 143 -6.05 5.90 9.45
CA VAL A 143 -6.56 6.37 10.74
C VAL A 143 -6.87 5.20 11.66
N SER A 144 -6.22 5.16 12.81
CA SER A 144 -6.52 4.17 13.84
C SER A 144 -7.86 4.47 14.53
N PRO A 145 -8.79 3.51 14.64
CA PRO A 145 -10.05 3.70 15.34
C PRO A 145 -9.90 3.65 16.87
N LEU A 146 -8.70 3.40 17.37
CA LEU A 146 -8.45 3.14 18.80
C LEU A 146 -8.60 4.39 19.67
N SER A 147 -8.36 5.59 19.12
CA SER A 147 -8.46 6.84 19.86
C SER A 147 -9.18 7.91 19.03
N ALA A 148 -10.23 8.50 19.60
CA ALA A 148 -10.92 9.60 18.98
C ALA A 148 -10.02 10.84 18.80
N ARG A 149 -9.08 11.04 19.75
CA ARG A 149 -8.10 12.13 19.72
C ARG A 149 -7.08 11.95 18.59
N VAL A 150 -6.54 10.74 18.42
CA VAL A 150 -5.62 10.41 17.32
C VAL A 150 -6.34 10.59 15.99
N ARG A 151 -7.56 10.06 15.86
CA ARG A 151 -8.38 10.22 14.66
C ARG A 151 -8.61 11.69 14.31
N GLN A 152 -8.94 12.53 15.31
CA GLN A 152 -9.11 13.96 15.07
C GLN A 152 -7.79 14.63 14.62
N THR A 153 -6.66 14.17 15.15
CA THR A 153 -5.35 14.68 14.73
C THR A 153 -5.08 14.40 13.27
N ASP A 154 -5.35 13.17 12.78
CA ASP A 154 -5.18 12.81 11.38
C ASP A 154 -6.13 13.59 10.46
N LEU A 155 -7.39 13.75 10.87
CA LEU A 155 -8.43 14.40 10.06
C LEU A 155 -8.35 15.94 10.04
N GLU A 156 -7.71 16.56 11.03
CA GLU A 156 -7.66 18.01 11.15
C GLU A 156 -6.24 18.57 11.21
N LYS A 157 -5.43 18.13 12.19
CA LYS A 157 -4.08 18.69 12.41
C LYS A 157 -3.09 18.29 11.34
N LYS A 158 -3.08 17.02 10.92
CA LYS A 158 -2.19 16.57 9.83
C LYS A 158 -2.58 17.17 8.48
N VAL A 159 -3.88 17.42 8.24
CA VAL A 159 -4.32 18.16 7.05
C VAL A 159 -3.65 19.55 7.00
N ALA A 160 -3.70 20.30 8.10
CA ALA A 160 -3.08 21.61 8.18
C ALA A 160 -1.55 21.54 8.11
N LEU A 161 -0.94 20.52 8.74
CA LEU A 161 0.52 20.29 8.71
C LEU A 161 1.00 20.03 7.30
N TYR A 162 0.42 19.06 6.59
CA TYR A 162 0.85 18.69 5.24
C TYR A 162 0.55 19.80 4.23
N GLN A 163 -0.52 20.56 4.42
CA GLN A 163 -0.76 21.78 3.65
C GLN A 163 0.37 22.79 3.85
N SER A 164 0.75 23.06 5.11
CA SER A 164 1.81 24.02 5.45
C SER A 164 3.19 23.55 4.95
N ALA A 165 3.44 22.23 4.96
CA ALA A 165 4.64 21.62 4.40
C ALA A 165 4.62 21.58 2.85
N GLY A 166 3.56 22.05 2.20
CA GLY A 166 3.43 22.08 0.76
C GLY A 166 3.39 20.71 0.10
N ILE A 167 2.83 19.71 0.77
CA ILE A 167 2.65 18.36 0.21
C ILE A 167 1.54 18.42 -0.85
N PRO A 168 1.82 18.04 -2.12
CA PRO A 168 0.85 18.16 -3.20
C PRO A 168 -0.45 17.38 -2.97
N GLU A 169 -0.36 16.17 -2.42
CA GLU A 169 -1.54 15.33 -2.17
C GLU A 169 -1.45 14.65 -0.81
N TYR A 170 -2.59 14.63 -0.11
CA TYR A 170 -2.78 13.95 1.17
C TYR A 170 -4.00 13.05 1.10
N LEU A 171 -3.83 11.76 1.32
CA LEU A 171 -4.90 10.77 1.39
C LEU A 171 -5.06 10.23 2.80
N ILE A 172 -6.29 9.90 3.16
CA ILE A 172 -6.63 9.32 4.45
C ILE A 172 -7.49 8.08 4.22
N VAL A 173 -7.07 6.97 4.80
CA VAL A 173 -7.88 5.75 4.94
C VAL A 173 -8.49 5.78 6.32
N ASP A 174 -9.76 6.17 6.43
CA ASP A 174 -10.45 6.26 7.71
C ASP A 174 -11.28 5.00 7.97
N THR A 175 -11.09 4.41 9.14
CA THR A 175 -11.88 3.26 9.60
C THR A 175 -12.98 3.75 10.54
N SER A 176 -14.19 3.91 10.03
CA SER A 176 -15.31 4.52 10.77
C SER A 176 -15.87 3.70 11.93
N THR A 177 -15.44 2.42 12.12
CA THR A 177 -16.01 1.54 13.16
C THR A 177 -14.97 0.75 13.93
N ARG A 178 -15.10 0.76 15.26
CA ARG A 178 -14.25 0.01 16.21
C ARG A 178 -14.51 -1.50 16.23
N LYS A 179 -15.63 -2.00 15.73
CA LYS A 179 -15.99 -3.41 15.79
C LYS A 179 -15.31 -4.21 14.68
N ARG A 180 -14.48 -5.17 15.06
CA ARG A 180 -13.74 -6.06 14.12
C ARG A 180 -14.61 -6.65 13.00
N ALA A 181 -15.87 -7.00 13.30
CA ALA A 181 -16.81 -7.63 12.37
C ALA A 181 -17.49 -6.64 11.38
N ALA A 182 -17.26 -5.34 11.49
CA ALA A 182 -17.96 -4.33 10.71
C ALA A 182 -17.04 -3.17 10.27
N ARG A 183 -15.73 -3.42 10.14
CA ARG A 183 -14.80 -2.38 9.65
C ARG A 183 -15.17 -2.03 8.23
N ARG A 184 -15.43 -0.75 8.02
CA ARG A 184 -15.60 -0.18 6.69
C ARG A 184 -14.66 0.99 6.56
N TYR A 185 -13.80 0.93 5.58
CA TYR A 185 -12.91 2.02 5.23
C TYR A 185 -13.65 3.10 4.44
N THR A 186 -13.24 4.32 4.67
CA THR A 186 -13.59 5.46 3.83
C THR A 186 -12.31 6.10 3.33
N LEU A 187 -12.31 6.58 2.10
CA LEU A 187 -11.19 7.34 1.55
C LEU A 187 -11.54 8.82 1.57
N LEU A 188 -10.64 9.61 2.13
CA LEU A 188 -10.64 11.06 2.00
C LEU A 188 -9.36 11.47 1.28
N GLY A 189 -9.42 12.55 0.53
CA GLY A 189 -8.25 13.04 -0.18
C GLY A 189 -8.27 14.54 -0.32
N TYR A 190 -7.09 15.13 -0.29
CA TYR A 190 -6.87 16.57 -0.47
C TYR A 190 -5.76 16.77 -1.50
N ARG A 191 -5.94 17.78 -2.34
CA ARG A 191 -4.93 18.24 -3.32
C ARG A 191 -4.67 19.71 -3.13
N LEU A 192 -3.39 20.08 -3.16
CA LEU A 192 -2.96 21.47 -3.03
C LEU A 192 -3.30 22.24 -4.31
N ASP A 193 -4.04 23.33 -4.18
CA ASP A 193 -4.34 24.23 -5.27
C ASP A 193 -3.17 25.21 -5.54
N ALA A 194 -3.28 26.00 -6.60
CA ALA A 194 -2.27 27.00 -6.97
C ALA A 194 -2.06 28.09 -5.90
N ALA A 195 -3.00 28.25 -4.97
CA ALA A 195 -2.88 29.18 -3.85
C ALA A 195 -2.28 28.52 -2.59
N GLY A 196 -1.83 27.28 -2.69
CA GLY A 196 -1.26 26.52 -1.57
C GLY A 196 -2.30 26.08 -0.53
N ARG A 197 -3.55 25.85 -0.94
CA ARG A 197 -4.62 25.40 -0.06
C ARG A 197 -5.15 24.04 -0.49
N TYR A 198 -5.38 23.18 0.46
CA TYR A 198 -6.00 21.89 0.20
C TYR A 198 -7.45 22.03 -0.23
N GLN A 199 -7.76 21.39 -1.36
CA GLN A 199 -9.09 21.18 -1.86
C GLN A 199 -9.43 19.70 -1.78
N PRO A 200 -10.63 19.31 -1.37
CA PRO A 200 -11.03 17.91 -1.35
C PRO A 200 -10.96 17.30 -2.76
N ILE A 201 -10.41 16.09 -2.86
CA ILE A 201 -10.43 15.29 -4.09
C ILE A 201 -11.81 14.63 -4.17
N ALA A 202 -12.58 14.96 -5.20
CA ALA A 202 -13.86 14.30 -5.44
C ALA A 202 -13.63 12.87 -5.97
N PRO A 203 -14.33 11.87 -5.42
CA PRO A 203 -14.29 10.52 -5.97
C PRO A 203 -14.97 10.48 -7.36
N ASP A 204 -14.50 9.58 -8.21
CA ASP A 204 -15.14 9.31 -9.50
C ASP A 204 -16.47 8.52 -9.34
N ALA A 205 -17.13 8.19 -10.45
CA ALA A 205 -18.40 7.46 -10.46
C ALA A 205 -18.32 6.06 -9.82
N GLN A 206 -17.11 5.50 -9.69
CA GLN A 206 -16.83 4.23 -9.04
C GLN A 206 -16.36 4.38 -7.57
N GLY A 207 -16.38 5.60 -7.04
CA GLY A 207 -15.92 5.89 -5.69
C GLY A 207 -14.41 5.86 -5.51
N ARG A 208 -13.62 6.03 -6.60
CA ARG A 208 -12.16 6.01 -6.57
C ARG A 208 -11.60 7.41 -6.46
N LEU A 209 -10.54 7.57 -5.68
CA LEU A 209 -9.76 8.81 -5.60
C LEU A 209 -8.54 8.73 -6.50
N LEU A 210 -8.37 9.69 -7.38
CA LEU A 210 -7.18 9.81 -8.22
C LEU A 210 -6.09 10.62 -7.52
N SER A 211 -4.94 10.01 -7.30
CA SER A 211 -3.70 10.73 -7.05
C SER A 211 -3.06 11.07 -8.40
N GLU A 212 -3.07 12.34 -8.76
CA GLU A 212 -2.48 12.82 -10.02
C GLU A 212 -0.96 12.73 -10.00
N THR A 213 -0.34 12.95 -8.83
CA THR A 213 1.10 12.92 -8.68
C THR A 213 1.68 11.52 -8.84
N THR A 214 0.91 10.48 -8.54
CA THR A 214 1.34 9.09 -8.65
C THR A 214 0.75 8.36 -9.87
N GLY A 215 -0.32 8.89 -10.46
CA GLY A 215 -1.07 8.22 -11.52
C GLY A 215 -1.82 6.97 -11.03
N VAL A 216 -2.16 6.92 -9.74
CA VAL A 216 -2.82 5.78 -9.10
C VAL A 216 -4.21 6.17 -8.61
N LEU A 217 -5.18 5.29 -8.88
CA LEU A 217 -6.53 5.36 -8.32
C LEU A 217 -6.61 4.49 -7.08
N PHE A 218 -7.15 5.03 -6.01
CA PHE A 218 -7.40 4.34 -4.74
C PHE A 218 -8.89 4.08 -4.59
N GLN A 219 -9.27 2.87 -4.25
CA GLN A 219 -10.65 2.44 -4.10
C GLN A 219 -10.82 1.56 -2.86
N ILE A 220 -11.93 1.71 -2.15
CA ILE A 220 -12.29 0.72 -1.12
C ILE A 220 -12.78 -0.55 -1.82
N GLY A 221 -12.26 -1.69 -1.40
CA GLY A 221 -12.69 -2.99 -1.88
C GLY A 221 -14.18 -3.27 -1.57
N PRO A 222 -14.80 -4.25 -2.25
CA PRO A 222 -16.23 -4.52 -2.12
C PRO A 222 -16.64 -4.92 -0.70
N GLU A 223 -15.76 -5.57 0.04
CA GLU A 223 -15.98 -5.95 1.45
C GLU A 223 -15.84 -4.76 2.42
N GLY A 224 -15.24 -3.66 1.95
CA GLY A 224 -15.07 -2.43 2.71
C GLY A 224 -13.91 -2.45 3.72
N ASP A 225 -13.02 -3.43 3.67
CA ASP A 225 -11.98 -3.73 4.67
C ASP A 225 -10.54 -3.61 4.13
N ARG A 226 -10.37 -3.22 2.87
CA ARG A 226 -9.08 -3.06 2.20
C ARG A 226 -9.10 -1.96 1.15
N VAL A 227 -7.92 -1.45 0.83
CA VAL A 227 -7.73 -0.48 -0.25
C VAL A 227 -7.19 -1.18 -1.49
N LEU A 228 -7.87 -1.01 -2.61
CA LEU A 228 -7.44 -1.50 -3.91
C LEU A 228 -6.82 -0.35 -4.70
N LEU A 229 -5.71 -0.63 -5.36
CA LEU A 229 -4.98 0.34 -6.17
C LEU A 229 -5.11 -0.03 -7.65
N PHE A 230 -5.26 0.99 -8.51
CA PHE A 230 -5.32 0.80 -9.95
C PHE A 230 -4.43 1.82 -10.65
N GLU A 231 -3.78 1.41 -11.71
CA GLU A 231 -3.09 2.31 -12.61
C GLU A 231 -4.10 3.18 -13.36
N ALA A 232 -4.03 4.49 -13.21
CA ALA A 232 -5.04 5.40 -13.75
C ALA A 232 -5.08 5.37 -15.30
N ALA A 233 -3.93 5.25 -15.94
CA ALA A 233 -3.82 5.27 -17.40
C ALA A 233 -4.47 4.05 -18.08
N THR A 234 -4.46 2.88 -17.44
CA THR A 234 -4.92 1.62 -18.03
C THR A 234 -6.15 1.03 -17.34
N GLY A 235 -6.46 1.49 -16.13
CA GLY A 235 -7.46 0.88 -15.25
C GLY A 235 -7.03 -0.49 -14.69
N ARG A 236 -5.79 -0.91 -14.91
CA ARG A 236 -5.27 -2.19 -14.45
C ARG A 236 -5.12 -2.18 -12.93
N ARG A 237 -5.64 -3.21 -12.27
CA ARG A 237 -5.44 -3.39 -10.84
C ARG A 237 -3.98 -3.68 -10.53
N LEU A 238 -3.45 -3.01 -9.53
CA LEU A 238 -2.13 -3.24 -8.96
C LEU A 238 -2.29 -4.28 -7.84
N LEU A 239 -1.56 -5.38 -7.95
CA LEU A 239 -1.66 -6.50 -7.02
C LEU A 239 -0.62 -6.38 -5.91
N ASN A 240 -0.97 -6.81 -4.69
CA ASN A 240 0.00 -7.00 -3.62
C ASN A 240 0.88 -8.24 -3.88
N LEU A 241 1.88 -8.48 -3.04
CA LEU A 241 2.84 -9.57 -3.26
C LEU A 241 2.18 -10.94 -3.25
N ASP A 242 1.27 -11.19 -2.31
CA ASP A 242 0.57 -12.47 -2.20
C ASP A 242 -0.31 -12.72 -3.43
N GLU A 243 -1.03 -11.70 -3.89
CA GLU A 243 -1.86 -11.78 -5.10
C GLU A 243 -1.02 -12.01 -6.37
N GLN A 244 0.20 -11.43 -6.42
CA GLN A 244 1.14 -11.65 -7.52
C GLN A 244 1.66 -13.10 -7.51
N GLU A 245 2.01 -13.63 -6.35
CA GLU A 245 2.45 -15.00 -6.16
C GLU A 245 1.34 -15.99 -6.54
N ASP A 246 0.14 -15.78 -6.02
CA ASP A 246 -1.03 -16.59 -6.37
C ASP A 246 -1.33 -16.60 -7.87
N ARG A 247 -1.15 -15.45 -8.52
CA ARG A 247 -1.31 -15.35 -9.97
C ARG A 247 -0.23 -16.12 -10.70
N ALA A 248 1.03 -15.96 -10.30
CA ALA A 248 2.16 -16.67 -10.91
C ALA A 248 2.01 -18.19 -10.76
N ASN A 249 1.59 -18.67 -9.58
CA ASN A 249 1.36 -20.09 -9.33
C ASN A 249 0.24 -20.65 -10.23
N ARG A 250 -0.87 -19.94 -10.36
CA ARG A 250 -1.97 -20.34 -11.27
C ARG A 250 -1.54 -20.37 -12.74
N GLU A 251 -0.75 -19.39 -13.17
CA GLU A 251 -0.21 -19.37 -14.54
C GLU A 251 0.78 -20.52 -14.79
N ALA A 252 1.63 -20.84 -13.81
CA ALA A 252 2.56 -21.99 -13.87
C ALA A 252 1.82 -23.33 -13.92
N GLU A 253 0.80 -23.53 -13.08
CA GLU A 253 -0.03 -24.75 -13.13
C GLU A 253 -0.75 -24.92 -14.46
N LYS A 254 -1.29 -23.83 -15.01
CA LYS A 254 -1.93 -23.84 -16.32
C LYS A 254 -0.95 -24.24 -17.42
N ALA A 255 0.23 -23.63 -17.44
CA ALA A 255 1.27 -23.94 -18.39
C ALA A 255 1.75 -25.42 -18.28
N ALA A 256 1.87 -25.96 -17.05
CA ALA A 256 2.21 -27.35 -16.83
C ALA A 256 1.14 -28.31 -17.39
N ARG A 257 -0.15 -28.02 -17.15
CA ARG A 257 -1.26 -28.82 -17.71
C ARG A 257 -1.29 -28.78 -19.25
N GLU A 258 -1.08 -27.60 -19.84
CA GLU A 258 -1.00 -27.45 -21.31
C GLU A 258 0.21 -28.22 -21.89
N ALA A 259 1.36 -28.21 -21.24
CA ALA A 259 2.54 -28.97 -21.65
C ALA A 259 2.31 -30.50 -21.58
N GLU A 260 1.66 -30.98 -20.52
CA GLU A 260 1.30 -32.40 -20.39
C GLU A 260 0.28 -32.85 -21.46
N ALA A 261 -0.76 -32.03 -21.71
CA ALA A 261 -1.74 -32.31 -22.75
C ALA A 261 -1.10 -32.36 -24.15
N ARG A 262 -0.13 -31.45 -24.41
CA ARG A 262 0.61 -31.44 -25.67
C ARG A 262 1.47 -32.70 -25.82
N LYS A 263 2.19 -33.11 -24.79
CA LYS A 263 2.99 -34.36 -24.82
C LYS A 263 2.12 -35.60 -25.05
N ALA A 264 0.93 -35.64 -24.41
CA ALA A 264 0.00 -36.75 -24.61
C ALA A 264 -0.50 -36.81 -26.05
N ALA A 265 -0.88 -35.66 -26.64
CA ALA A 265 -1.32 -35.57 -28.04
C ALA A 265 -0.19 -35.94 -29.02
N GLU A 266 1.05 -35.49 -28.79
CA GLU A 266 2.21 -35.86 -29.59
C GLU A 266 2.48 -37.38 -29.53
N ALA A 267 2.36 -37.98 -28.32
CA ALA A 267 2.53 -39.44 -28.17
C ALA A 267 1.42 -40.25 -28.85
N GLU A 268 0.18 -39.79 -28.82
CA GLU A 268 -0.96 -40.40 -29.51
C GLU A 268 -0.76 -40.32 -31.04
N ALA A 269 -0.42 -39.16 -31.56
CA ALA A 269 -0.13 -38.97 -32.98
C ALA A 269 1.02 -39.87 -33.48
N ALA A 270 2.08 -40.03 -32.66
CA ALA A 270 3.19 -40.93 -32.94
C ALA A 270 2.73 -42.42 -33.03
N ARG A 271 1.88 -42.85 -32.08
CA ARG A 271 1.31 -44.22 -32.10
C ARG A 271 0.43 -44.46 -33.31
N GLU A 272 -0.41 -43.50 -33.68
CA GLU A 272 -1.25 -43.60 -34.88
C GLU A 272 -0.39 -43.66 -36.15
N ALA A 273 0.65 -42.82 -36.25
CA ALA A 273 1.56 -42.83 -37.41
C ALA A 273 2.29 -44.19 -37.55
N GLU A 274 2.74 -44.78 -36.46
CA GLU A 274 3.37 -46.09 -36.46
C GLU A 274 2.36 -47.20 -36.82
N GLY A 275 1.14 -47.15 -36.31
CA GLY A 275 0.05 -48.06 -36.66
C GLY A 275 -0.28 -48.02 -38.16
N ARG A 276 -0.31 -46.81 -38.76
CA ARG A 276 -0.52 -46.64 -40.24
C ARG A 276 0.61 -47.28 -41.04
N LYS A 277 1.86 -47.01 -40.65
CA LYS A 277 3.04 -47.64 -41.33
C LYS A 277 3.00 -49.16 -41.27
N THR A 278 2.61 -49.74 -40.13
CA THR A 278 2.50 -51.18 -39.96
C THR A 278 1.38 -51.75 -40.84
N ALA A 279 0.25 -51.12 -40.87
CA ALA A 279 -0.87 -51.53 -41.72
C ALA A 279 -0.58 -51.40 -43.23
N GLU A 280 0.12 -50.33 -43.65
CA GLU A 280 0.59 -50.18 -45.04
C GLU A 280 1.60 -51.25 -45.44
N ALA A 281 2.53 -51.60 -44.59
CA ALA A 281 3.49 -52.67 -44.81
C ALA A 281 2.83 -54.05 -44.94
N GLU A 282 1.83 -54.35 -44.11
CA GLU A 282 1.03 -55.57 -44.16
C GLU A 282 0.20 -55.65 -45.44
N LEU A 283 -0.43 -54.56 -45.83
CA LEU A 283 -1.16 -54.45 -47.09
C LEU A 283 -0.23 -54.68 -48.32
N ALA A 284 0.95 -54.13 -48.33
CA ALA A 284 1.93 -54.33 -49.37
C ALA A 284 2.34 -55.81 -49.47
N ARG A 285 2.59 -56.45 -48.32
CA ARG A 285 2.92 -57.89 -48.24
C ARG A 285 1.81 -58.77 -48.78
N LEU A 286 0.57 -58.56 -48.40
CA LEU A 286 -0.61 -59.32 -48.88
C LEU A 286 -0.82 -59.12 -50.37
N ARG A 287 -0.62 -57.91 -50.90
CA ARG A 287 -0.71 -57.64 -52.33
C ARG A 287 0.35 -58.42 -53.13
N ALA A 288 1.58 -58.44 -52.67
CA ALA A 288 2.64 -59.23 -53.32
C ALA A 288 2.39 -60.75 -53.27
N GLU A 289 1.78 -61.25 -52.18
CA GLU A 289 1.39 -62.69 -52.10
C GLU A 289 0.24 -63.04 -53.04
N ILE A 290 -0.76 -62.18 -53.20
CA ILE A 290 -1.87 -62.36 -54.19
C ILE A 290 -1.33 -62.33 -55.62
N GLU A 291 -0.41 -61.46 -55.97
CA GLU A 291 0.23 -61.43 -57.29
C GLU A 291 1.00 -62.72 -57.56
N ARG A 292 1.73 -63.24 -56.58
CA ARG A 292 2.46 -64.52 -56.67
C ARG A 292 1.50 -65.69 -56.91
N LEU A 293 0.39 -65.72 -56.19
CA LEU A 293 -0.63 -66.79 -56.37
C LEU A 293 -1.47 -66.71 -57.69
N ARG A 294 -1.46 -65.55 -58.36
CA ARG A 294 -2.11 -65.36 -59.66
C ARG A 294 -1.22 -65.63 -60.88
N GLY A 295 0.10 -65.70 -60.65
CA GLY A 295 1.11 -65.96 -61.72
C GLY A 295 1.51 -67.39 -61.87
N ASP A 296 1.05 -68.26 -60.97
CA ASP A 296 1.10 -69.71 -61.11
C ASP A 296 -0.23 -70.24 -61.63
#